data_bccb313ed0b107f5217f01615893dc90
#
_entry.id   bccb313ed0b107f5217f01615893dc90
#
_cell.length_a   1.000
_cell.length_b   1.000
_cell.length_c   1.000
_cell.angle_alpha   90.00
_cell.angle_beta   90.00
_cell.angle_gamma   90.00
#
_symmetry.space_group_name_H-M   'P 1'
#
loop_
_entity.id
_entity.type
_entity.pdbx_description
1 polymer ?
#
loop_
_entity_poly.entity_id
_entity_poly.type
_entity_poly.pdbx_seq_one_letter_code
_entity_poly.pdbx_strand_id
1 'polypeptide(L)'
;MRVQQSRLDALTASGTATVANATPATDAAPASAAAATASGQGATGGNPATSPQAPAAPPPSAPAAVEADTLLPRLATQQATAWRSLGAVWLLPPLGGDPCQAAVRQQLQCFQAARLTLPQLRQLGRPGILTLAQDGQRPVYAVLVGLGTQTATLQVGKEQHVVRLASLSRLWQGDFATFWQPPPGFAPELRDGSTGPTIDTLASLLT
;
A
#
# COMPACT_ATOMS: atom_id res chain seq x y z
N MET A 1 18.24 33.54 -7.24
CA MET A 1 17.66 32.20 -7.24
C MET A 1 18.11 31.40 -8.45
N ARG A 2 19.38 30.95 -8.46
CA ARG A 2 19.99 30.22 -9.59
C ARG A 2 21.14 29.36 -9.04
N VAL A 3 20.88 28.34 -8.24
CA VAL A 3 21.93 27.43 -7.71
C VAL A 3 21.45 25.99 -7.48
N GLN A 4 20.51 25.46 -8.22
CA GLN A 4 20.12 24.04 -8.03
C GLN A 4 19.95 23.22 -9.31
N GLN A 5 20.41 23.69 -10.45
CA GLN A 5 20.25 22.97 -11.73
C GLN A 5 21.52 22.21 -12.18
N SER A 6 22.62 22.29 -11.44
CA SER A 6 23.91 21.70 -11.86
C SER A 6 24.25 20.34 -11.25
N ARG A 7 23.32 19.63 -10.63
CA ARG A 7 23.58 18.31 -10.00
C ARG A 7 22.93 17.10 -10.66
N LEU A 8 22.21 17.29 -11.74
CA LEU A 8 21.51 16.18 -12.43
C LEU A 8 22.24 15.62 -13.66
N ASP A 9 23.34 16.23 -14.10
CA ASP A 9 24.03 15.81 -15.32
C ASP A 9 25.24 14.88 -15.11
N ALA A 10 25.47 14.37 -13.92
CA ALA A 10 26.68 13.58 -13.60
C ALA A 10 26.45 12.06 -13.44
N LEU A 11 25.27 11.52 -13.73
CA LEU A 11 24.96 10.08 -13.52
C LEU A 11 24.61 9.28 -14.77
N THR A 12 25.04 9.73 -15.95
CA THR A 12 24.91 8.95 -17.18
C THR A 12 26.27 8.61 -17.77
N ALA A 13 27.05 7.74 -17.09
CA ALA A 13 28.14 7.02 -17.77
C ALA A 13 28.50 5.76 -16.97
N SER A 14 28.46 4.64 -17.67
CA SER A 14 29.16 3.37 -17.44
C SER A 14 28.54 2.32 -16.53
N GLY A 15 28.27 1.17 -17.11
CA GLY A 15 28.16 -0.09 -16.44
C GLY A 15 27.40 -1.16 -17.20
N THR A 16 27.90 -1.58 -18.36
CA THR A 16 27.54 -2.86 -18.99
C THR A 16 28.09 -4.01 -18.13
N ALA A 17 27.23 -4.80 -17.51
CA ALA A 17 27.63 -6.06 -16.86
C ALA A 17 26.84 -7.21 -17.47
N THR A 18 27.61 -8.13 -18.02
CA THR A 18 27.31 -9.38 -18.70
C THR A 18 26.49 -10.33 -17.83
N VAL A 19 25.40 -10.85 -18.39
CA VAL A 19 24.56 -11.90 -17.82
C VAL A 19 25.26 -13.25 -18.02
N ALA A 20 25.63 -13.93 -16.96
CA ALA A 20 26.01 -15.33 -16.98
C ALA A 20 24.80 -16.21 -16.68
N ASN A 21 24.51 -17.07 -17.64
CA ASN A 21 23.43 -18.06 -17.66
C ASN A 21 23.84 -19.26 -16.79
N ALA A 22 23.04 -19.66 -15.80
CA ALA A 22 23.16 -20.92 -15.10
C ALA A 22 21.85 -21.68 -15.12
N THR A 23 21.85 -22.80 -15.78
CA THR A 23 20.77 -23.77 -15.99
C THR A 23 20.48 -24.58 -14.72
N PRO A 24 19.23 -24.99 -14.45
CA PRO A 24 18.88 -25.79 -13.27
C PRO A 24 19.12 -27.28 -13.49
N ALA A 25 19.60 -27.96 -12.45
CA ALA A 25 19.65 -29.42 -12.36
C ALA A 25 18.36 -29.97 -11.71
N THR A 26 17.79 -30.92 -12.42
CA THR A 26 16.68 -31.81 -12.05
C THR A 26 17.20 -32.86 -11.05
N ASP A 27 16.51 -33.15 -9.96
CA ASP A 27 16.48 -34.51 -9.37
C ASP A 27 15.21 -34.77 -8.54
N ALA A 28 14.52 -35.72 -8.99
CA ALA A 28 13.79 -36.90 -8.54
C ALA A 28 13.20 -36.97 -7.12
N ALA A 29 11.91 -37.33 -7.12
CA ALA A 29 11.13 -37.89 -6.00
C ALA A 29 11.62 -39.32 -5.62
N PRO A 30 11.20 -39.84 -4.45
CA PRO A 30 10.28 -40.95 -4.55
C PRO A 30 9.09 -40.94 -3.58
N ALA A 31 8.08 -41.63 -4.04
CA ALA A 31 6.86 -42.01 -3.35
C ALA A 31 7.09 -43.00 -2.20
N SER A 32 6.22 -42.97 -1.19
CA SER A 32 5.89 -44.13 -0.41
C SER A 32 4.46 -44.07 0.07
N ALA A 33 3.73 -45.06 -0.39
CA ALA A 33 2.36 -45.42 0.01
C ALA A 33 2.36 -46.12 1.38
N ALA A 34 1.33 -45.91 2.18
CA ALA A 34 0.84 -46.90 3.13
C ALA A 34 -0.67 -46.76 3.30
N ALA A 35 -1.35 -47.77 2.86
CA ALA A 35 -2.76 -48.03 3.09
C ALA A 35 -2.98 -48.56 4.50
N ALA A 36 -4.06 -48.17 5.13
CA ALA A 36 -4.66 -48.93 6.23
C ALA A 36 -6.20 -48.86 6.13
N THR A 37 -6.75 -49.95 5.76
CA THR A 37 -8.18 -50.36 5.83
C THR A 37 -8.59 -50.57 7.27
N ALA A 38 -9.74 -50.03 7.67
CA ALA A 38 -10.52 -50.60 8.76
C ALA A 38 -12.02 -50.37 8.49
N SER A 39 -12.70 -51.50 8.25
CA SER A 39 -14.15 -51.62 8.15
C SER A 39 -14.79 -51.52 9.54
N GLY A 40 -15.90 -50.82 9.65
CA GLY A 40 -16.76 -50.82 10.84
C GLY A 40 -18.18 -50.49 10.45
N GLN A 41 -19.00 -51.53 10.26
CA GLN A 41 -20.45 -51.43 10.11
C GLN A 41 -21.11 -51.17 11.47
N GLY A 42 -22.10 -50.28 11.50
CA GLY A 42 -22.97 -50.11 12.66
C GLY A 42 -24.17 -49.24 12.28
N ALA A 43 -25.30 -49.94 12.07
CA ALA A 43 -26.61 -49.37 11.76
C ALA A 43 -27.20 -48.59 12.95
N THR A 44 -28.05 -47.66 12.66
CA THR A 44 -29.44 -47.42 13.06
C THR A 44 -29.78 -45.95 13.11
N GLY A 45 -30.69 -45.53 12.27
CA GLY A 45 -31.90 -44.77 12.48
C GLY A 45 -31.86 -43.54 13.40
N GLY A 46 -31.93 -42.39 12.80
CA GLY A 46 -32.27 -41.14 13.47
C GLY A 46 -32.42 -40.05 12.42
N ASN A 47 -33.66 -39.87 11.97
CA ASN A 47 -34.02 -38.76 11.07
C ASN A 47 -33.88 -37.45 11.82
N PRO A 48 -32.91 -36.54 11.54
CA PRO A 48 -32.92 -35.21 12.12
C PRO A 48 -33.96 -34.36 11.39
N ALA A 49 -34.97 -33.95 12.12
CA ALA A 49 -35.95 -32.98 11.70
C ALA A 49 -35.23 -31.76 11.08
N THR A 50 -35.52 -31.55 9.80
CA THR A 50 -35.09 -30.34 9.07
C THR A 50 -35.76 -29.14 9.70
N SER A 51 -35.08 -28.44 10.58
CA SER A 51 -35.50 -27.10 11.04
C SER A 51 -35.59 -26.19 9.83
N PRO A 52 -36.67 -25.45 9.63
CA PRO A 52 -36.75 -24.47 8.56
C PRO A 52 -35.67 -23.38 8.79
N GLN A 53 -34.64 -23.44 7.95
CA GLN A 53 -33.62 -22.38 7.95
C GLN A 53 -34.30 -21.11 7.48
N ALA A 54 -34.41 -20.11 8.37
CA ALA A 54 -34.92 -18.79 8.03
C ALA A 54 -34.11 -18.24 6.86
N PRO A 55 -34.75 -17.58 5.87
CA PRO A 55 -34.03 -16.96 4.76
C PRO A 55 -32.95 -16.01 5.32
N ALA A 56 -31.72 -16.26 4.98
CA ALA A 56 -30.62 -15.35 5.35
C ALA A 56 -30.94 -13.97 4.79
N ALA A 57 -30.94 -12.96 5.66
CA ALA A 57 -31.13 -11.57 5.25
C ALA A 57 -30.09 -11.26 4.15
N PRO A 58 -30.48 -10.55 3.08
CA PRO A 58 -29.56 -10.18 2.03
C PRO A 58 -28.40 -9.37 2.65
N PRO A 59 -27.14 -9.61 2.22
CA PRO A 59 -26.01 -8.84 2.72
C PRO A 59 -26.24 -7.35 2.46
N PRO A 60 -25.84 -6.45 3.36
CA PRO A 60 -25.99 -5.01 3.17
C PRO A 60 -25.37 -4.64 1.83
N SER A 61 -26.13 -3.97 0.98
CA SER A 61 -25.67 -3.53 -0.34
C SER A 61 -24.43 -2.67 -0.16
N ALA A 62 -23.31 -3.06 -0.74
CA ALA A 62 -22.09 -2.27 -0.74
C ALA A 62 -22.39 -0.88 -1.34
N PRO A 63 -21.84 0.22 -0.77
CA PRO A 63 -22.07 1.55 -1.28
C PRO A 63 -21.67 1.62 -2.76
N ALA A 64 -22.54 2.23 -3.59
CA ALA A 64 -22.29 2.36 -5.01
C ALA A 64 -20.99 3.16 -5.24
N ALA A 65 -20.08 2.61 -6.05
CA ALA A 65 -18.84 3.27 -6.38
C ALA A 65 -19.10 4.46 -7.31
N VAL A 66 -18.57 5.64 -6.94
CA VAL A 66 -18.66 6.88 -7.73
C VAL A 66 -17.44 7.08 -8.63
N GLU A 67 -17.53 7.98 -9.59
CA GLU A 67 -16.37 8.37 -10.40
C GLU A 67 -15.45 9.30 -9.59
N ALA A 68 -14.14 9.11 -9.68
CA ALA A 68 -13.17 9.90 -8.93
C ALA A 68 -13.20 11.39 -9.30
N ASP A 69 -13.54 11.71 -10.55
CA ASP A 69 -13.64 13.09 -11.06
C ASP A 69 -14.65 13.92 -10.27
N THR A 70 -15.75 13.31 -9.81
CA THR A 70 -16.80 13.99 -9.05
C THR A 70 -16.33 14.48 -7.68
N LEU A 71 -15.25 13.92 -7.16
CA LEU A 71 -14.68 14.29 -5.86
C LEU A 71 -13.63 15.38 -5.95
N LEU A 72 -13.04 15.65 -7.13
CA LEU A 72 -11.94 16.62 -7.30
C LEU A 72 -12.20 17.98 -6.64
N PRO A 73 -13.39 18.62 -6.77
CA PRO A 73 -13.64 19.91 -6.13
C PRO A 73 -13.63 19.90 -4.60
N ARG A 74 -13.77 18.71 -4.01
CA ARG A 74 -13.85 18.50 -2.55
C ARG A 74 -12.51 18.06 -1.94
N LEU A 75 -11.52 17.76 -2.77
CA LEU A 75 -10.21 17.30 -2.35
C LEU A 75 -9.31 18.45 -1.87
N ALA A 76 -8.30 18.12 -1.09
CA ALA A 76 -7.34 19.09 -0.60
C ALA A 76 -6.49 19.65 -1.76
N THR A 77 -6.40 20.97 -1.84
CA THR A 77 -5.53 21.68 -2.81
C THR A 77 -4.11 21.90 -2.29
N GLN A 78 -3.89 21.65 -1.01
CA GLN A 78 -2.59 21.78 -0.35
C GLN A 78 -2.16 20.43 0.23
N GLN A 79 -0.96 20.01 -0.08
CA GLN A 79 -0.39 18.74 0.39
C GLN A 79 -0.33 18.67 1.93
N ALA A 80 -0.03 19.80 2.59
CA ALA A 80 -0.01 19.85 4.05
C ALA A 80 -1.39 19.53 4.69
N THR A 81 -2.48 19.90 4.03
CA THR A 81 -3.83 19.55 4.47
C THR A 81 -4.07 18.04 4.33
N ALA A 82 -3.64 17.44 3.22
CA ALA A 82 -3.75 16.00 3.03
C ALA A 82 -2.90 15.21 4.07
N TRP A 83 -1.71 15.68 4.41
CA TRP A 83 -0.90 15.08 5.48
C TRP A 83 -1.59 15.13 6.85
N ARG A 84 -2.26 16.23 7.18
CA ARG A 84 -3.05 16.31 8.44
C ARG A 84 -4.22 15.33 8.42
N SER A 85 -4.91 15.23 7.28
CA SER A 85 -6.00 14.26 7.11
C SER A 85 -5.50 12.82 7.21
N LEU A 86 -4.34 12.51 6.60
CA LEU A 86 -3.69 11.21 6.73
C LEU A 86 -3.28 10.94 8.19
N GLY A 87 -2.78 11.94 8.91
CA GLY A 87 -2.46 11.84 10.32
C GLY A 87 -3.67 11.39 11.16
N ALA A 88 -4.85 11.92 10.88
CA ALA A 88 -6.08 11.50 11.54
C ALA A 88 -6.43 10.02 11.23
N VAL A 89 -6.20 9.55 10.01
CA VAL A 89 -6.38 8.12 9.63
C VAL A 89 -5.39 7.22 10.39
N TRP A 90 -4.18 7.72 10.64
CA TRP A 90 -3.16 7.03 11.43
C TRP A 90 -3.33 7.20 12.94
N LEU A 91 -4.44 7.83 13.39
CA LEU A 91 -4.74 8.10 14.79
C LEU A 91 -3.65 8.92 15.49
N LEU A 92 -2.96 9.77 14.75
CA LEU A 92 -1.95 10.67 15.30
C LEU A 92 -2.61 11.89 15.96
N PRO A 93 -1.96 12.47 16.96
CA PRO A 93 -2.38 13.76 17.49
C PRO A 93 -2.32 14.82 16.37
N PRO A 94 -3.07 15.93 16.51
CA PRO A 94 -3.09 16.97 15.48
C PRO A 94 -1.66 17.42 15.08
N LEU A 95 -1.34 17.28 13.79
CA LEU A 95 -0.04 17.65 13.25
C LEU A 95 0.02 19.15 13.01
N GLY A 96 0.58 19.89 13.97
CA GLY A 96 0.80 21.33 13.86
C GLY A 96 2.08 21.66 13.07
N GLY A 97 2.08 22.81 12.37
CA GLY A 97 3.22 23.24 11.57
C GLY A 97 3.46 22.35 10.34
N ASP A 98 4.71 21.98 10.10
CA ASP A 98 5.09 21.02 9.07
C ASP A 98 4.70 19.60 9.52
N PRO A 99 3.84 18.88 8.77
CA PRO A 99 3.34 17.57 9.17
C PRO A 99 4.42 16.49 9.28
N CYS A 100 5.47 16.56 8.43
CA CYS A 100 6.55 15.58 8.47
C CYS A 100 7.47 15.80 9.67
N GLN A 101 7.73 17.06 10.03
CA GLN A 101 8.45 17.38 11.27
C GLN A 101 7.65 16.96 12.52
N ALA A 102 6.34 17.13 12.48
CA ALA A 102 5.48 16.68 13.57
C ALA A 102 5.45 15.15 13.68
N ALA A 103 5.47 14.43 12.55
CA ALA A 103 5.50 12.96 12.53
C ALA A 103 6.80 12.40 13.14
N VAL A 104 7.95 13.05 12.91
CA VAL A 104 9.23 12.64 13.52
C VAL A 104 9.15 12.61 15.05
N ARG A 105 8.45 13.56 15.67
CA ARG A 105 8.23 13.56 17.13
C ARG A 105 7.39 12.38 17.61
N GLN A 106 6.67 11.73 16.70
CA GLN A 106 5.88 10.52 16.94
C GLN A 106 6.62 9.25 16.46
N GLN A 107 7.94 9.34 16.25
CA GLN A 107 8.77 8.24 15.73
C GLN A 107 8.31 7.71 14.36
N LEU A 108 7.69 8.57 13.57
CA LEU A 108 7.29 8.28 12.20
C LEU A 108 8.11 9.12 11.22
N GLN A 109 8.25 8.61 10.02
CA GLN A 109 8.87 9.29 8.90
C GLN A 109 7.85 9.48 7.78
N CYS A 110 7.99 10.57 7.02
CA CYS A 110 7.28 10.72 5.76
C CYS A 110 8.01 9.93 4.66
N PHE A 111 7.25 9.14 3.94
CA PHE A 111 7.70 8.47 2.72
C PHE A 111 6.97 9.08 1.51
N GLN A 112 7.70 9.38 0.47
CA GLN A 112 7.15 9.85 -0.80
C GLN A 112 7.80 9.08 -1.93
N ALA A 113 6.98 8.65 -2.89
CA ALA A 113 7.42 7.96 -4.09
C ALA A 113 6.66 8.49 -5.29
N ALA A 114 7.33 8.56 -6.44
CA ALA A 114 6.74 8.89 -7.71
C ALA A 114 6.72 7.64 -8.61
N ARG A 115 5.79 7.64 -9.57
CA ARG A 115 5.66 6.56 -10.57
C ARG A 115 5.40 5.17 -9.99
N LEU A 116 4.74 5.08 -8.84
CA LEU A 116 4.27 3.81 -8.34
C LEU A 116 3.20 3.23 -9.27
N THR A 117 3.22 1.92 -9.39
CA THR A 117 2.16 1.16 -10.07
C THR A 117 1.09 0.70 -9.08
N LEU A 118 -0.10 0.39 -9.56
CA LEU A 118 -1.17 -0.17 -8.72
C LEU A 118 -0.77 -1.46 -7.98
N PRO A 119 -0.05 -2.42 -8.59
CA PRO A 119 0.47 -3.57 -7.85
C PRO A 119 1.38 -3.19 -6.68
N GLN A 120 2.31 -2.25 -6.89
CA GLN A 120 3.19 -1.77 -5.83
C GLN A 120 2.40 -1.07 -4.71
N LEU A 121 1.41 -0.25 -5.08
CA LEU A 121 0.53 0.40 -4.10
C LEU A 121 -0.25 -0.62 -3.26
N ARG A 122 -0.70 -1.73 -3.87
CA ARG A 122 -1.33 -2.85 -3.15
C ARG A 122 -0.36 -3.56 -2.20
N GLN A 123 0.89 -3.77 -2.62
CA GLN A 123 1.91 -4.37 -1.77
C GLN A 123 2.23 -3.52 -0.53
N LEU A 124 2.22 -2.19 -0.67
CA LEU A 124 2.38 -1.30 0.47
C LEU A 124 1.27 -1.47 1.50
N GLY A 125 0.03 -1.73 1.06
CA GLY A 125 -1.10 -2.12 1.90
C GLY A 125 -1.46 -1.14 3.03
N ARG A 126 -1.12 0.14 2.87
CA ARG A 126 -1.29 1.15 3.93
C ARG A 126 -1.95 2.41 3.40
N PRO A 127 -2.67 3.16 4.28
CA PRO A 127 -3.24 4.45 3.91
C PRO A 127 -2.16 5.43 3.47
N GLY A 128 -2.50 6.30 2.51
CA GLY A 128 -1.57 7.31 2.02
C GLY A 128 -2.24 8.36 1.17
N ILE A 129 -1.46 9.30 0.71
CA ILE A 129 -1.90 10.44 -0.10
C ILE A 129 -1.61 10.12 -1.57
N LEU A 130 -2.62 10.23 -2.41
CA LEU A 130 -2.49 10.21 -3.87
C LEU A 130 -2.46 11.64 -4.37
N THR A 131 -1.54 11.98 -5.26
CA THR A 131 -1.58 13.22 -6.03
C THR A 131 -2.37 12.96 -7.30
N LEU A 132 -3.50 13.63 -7.44
CA LEU A 132 -4.38 13.52 -8.61
C LEU A 132 -4.23 14.75 -9.46
N ALA A 133 -4.02 14.56 -10.74
CA ALA A 133 -3.88 15.64 -11.71
C ALA A 133 -4.86 15.44 -12.86
N GLN A 134 -5.44 16.52 -13.30
CA GLN A 134 -6.21 16.60 -14.54
C GLN A 134 -5.50 17.60 -15.46
N ASP A 135 -5.50 17.33 -16.74
CA ASP A 135 -4.79 18.13 -17.73
C ASP A 135 -5.09 19.63 -17.60
N GLY A 136 -4.02 20.43 -17.47
CA GLY A 136 -4.11 21.88 -17.33
C GLY A 136 -4.59 22.40 -15.97
N GLN A 137 -4.87 21.52 -15.00
CA GLN A 137 -5.31 21.91 -13.67
C GLN A 137 -4.19 21.72 -12.62
N ARG A 138 -4.32 22.44 -11.50
CA ARG A 138 -3.43 22.23 -10.35
C ARG A 138 -3.72 20.87 -9.73
N PRO A 139 -2.69 20.16 -9.26
CA PRO A 139 -2.88 18.89 -8.59
C PRO A 139 -3.70 19.05 -7.31
N VAL A 140 -4.49 18.04 -7.00
CA VAL A 140 -5.23 17.90 -5.74
C VAL A 140 -4.80 16.61 -5.04
N TYR A 141 -5.06 16.53 -3.74
CA TYR A 141 -4.55 15.47 -2.89
C TYR A 141 -5.70 14.71 -2.26
N ALA A 142 -5.77 13.40 -2.53
CA ALA A 142 -6.74 12.49 -1.95
C ALA A 142 -6.08 11.56 -0.93
N VAL A 143 -6.73 11.33 0.20
CA VAL A 143 -6.25 10.32 1.17
C VAL A 143 -6.89 8.97 0.83
N LEU A 144 -6.06 8.03 0.39
CA LEU A 144 -6.43 6.65 0.15
C LEU A 144 -6.47 5.90 1.48
N VAL A 145 -7.60 5.28 1.81
CA VAL A 145 -7.76 4.47 3.05
C VAL A 145 -8.00 2.99 2.76
N GLY A 146 -8.38 2.65 1.53
CA GLY A 146 -8.58 1.26 1.12
C GLY A 146 -8.40 1.09 -0.39
N LEU A 147 -7.90 -0.07 -0.80
CA LEU A 147 -7.68 -0.40 -2.21
C LEU A 147 -8.13 -1.84 -2.50
N GLY A 148 -9.25 -1.96 -3.19
CA GLY A 148 -9.80 -3.23 -3.66
C GLY A 148 -9.30 -3.60 -5.06
N THR A 149 -9.94 -4.62 -5.64
CA THR A 149 -9.63 -5.07 -7.01
C THR A 149 -10.09 -4.09 -8.07
N GLN A 150 -11.30 -3.52 -7.92
CA GLN A 150 -11.91 -2.59 -8.88
C GLN A 150 -12.30 -1.24 -8.28
N THR A 151 -12.11 -1.07 -6.98
CA THR A 151 -12.50 0.14 -6.25
C THR A 151 -11.38 0.58 -5.33
N ALA A 152 -11.38 1.87 -5.01
CA ALA A 152 -10.56 2.47 -3.97
C ALA A 152 -11.48 3.24 -3.01
N THR A 153 -11.11 3.33 -1.74
CA THR A 153 -11.81 4.15 -0.76
C THR A 153 -10.98 5.39 -0.47
N LEU A 154 -11.55 6.55 -0.75
CA LEU A 154 -10.92 7.84 -0.51
C LEU A 154 -11.59 8.53 0.68
N GLN A 155 -10.78 9.11 1.55
CA GLN A 155 -11.23 10.00 2.63
C GLN A 155 -11.33 11.43 2.11
N VAL A 156 -12.50 12.03 2.22
CA VAL A 156 -12.77 13.44 1.87
C VAL A 156 -13.34 14.14 3.12
N GLY A 157 -12.53 14.93 3.78
CA GLY A 157 -12.89 15.46 5.10
C GLY A 157 -13.08 14.33 6.12
N LYS A 158 -14.30 14.16 6.62
CA LYS A 158 -14.67 13.07 7.55
C LYS A 158 -15.40 11.91 6.89
N GLU A 159 -15.72 12.03 5.60
CA GLU A 159 -16.49 11.03 4.85
C GLU A 159 -15.58 10.13 4.03
N GLN A 160 -16.00 8.88 3.85
CA GLN A 160 -15.33 7.93 2.98
C GLN A 160 -16.19 7.70 1.74
N HIS A 161 -15.54 7.74 0.59
CA HIS A 161 -16.17 7.54 -0.71
C HIS A 161 -15.51 6.38 -1.42
N VAL A 162 -16.33 5.43 -1.86
CA VAL A 162 -15.86 4.34 -2.72
C VAL A 162 -15.85 4.85 -4.15
N VAL A 163 -14.69 4.83 -4.80
CA VAL A 163 -14.51 5.27 -6.19
C VAL A 163 -14.12 4.10 -7.08
N ARG A 164 -14.47 4.19 -8.36
CA ARG A 164 -14.01 3.22 -9.35
C ARG A 164 -12.51 3.39 -9.61
N LEU A 165 -11.78 2.28 -9.56
CA LEU A 165 -10.35 2.30 -9.80
C LEU A 165 -10.00 2.76 -11.23
N ALA A 166 -10.86 2.45 -12.20
CA ALA A 166 -10.69 2.91 -13.59
C ALA A 166 -10.74 4.44 -13.72
N SER A 167 -11.61 5.14 -13.00
CA SER A 167 -11.63 6.62 -13.01
C SER A 167 -10.43 7.19 -12.22
N LEU A 168 -10.10 6.58 -11.09
CA LEU A 168 -8.96 7.01 -10.29
C LEU A 168 -7.63 6.90 -11.06
N SER A 169 -7.43 5.82 -11.82
CA SER A 169 -6.20 5.58 -12.58
C SER A 169 -5.98 6.57 -13.73
N ARG A 170 -7.03 7.23 -14.22
CA ARG A 170 -6.88 8.31 -15.22
C ARG A 170 -6.31 9.59 -14.61
N LEU A 171 -6.54 9.81 -13.32
CA LEU A 171 -6.14 11.02 -12.60
C LEU A 171 -4.82 10.84 -11.84
N TRP A 172 -4.50 9.59 -11.47
CA TRP A 172 -3.32 9.27 -10.68
C TRP A 172 -2.15 8.83 -11.57
N GLN A 173 -1.05 9.55 -11.47
CA GLN A 173 0.16 9.31 -12.28
C GLN A 173 1.26 8.56 -11.51
N GLY A 174 0.93 7.98 -10.36
CA GLY A 174 1.87 7.18 -9.57
C GLY A 174 2.50 7.91 -8.37
N ASP A 175 2.14 9.17 -8.13
CA ASP A 175 2.64 9.89 -6.96
C ASP A 175 1.89 9.47 -5.70
N PHE A 176 2.64 9.00 -4.71
CA PHE A 176 2.13 8.48 -3.45
C PHE A 176 2.96 8.96 -2.27
N ALA A 177 2.30 9.27 -1.18
CA ALA A 177 2.96 9.64 0.06
C ALA A 177 2.28 8.98 1.27
N THR A 178 3.05 8.56 2.27
CA THR A 178 2.51 7.95 3.49
C THR A 178 3.46 8.16 4.67
N PHE A 179 2.96 7.86 5.87
CA PHE A 179 3.83 7.66 7.03
C PHE A 179 4.35 6.22 7.07
N TRP A 180 5.51 6.05 7.67
CA TRP A 180 6.05 4.75 8.01
C TRP A 180 6.81 4.83 9.34
N GLN A 181 6.83 3.74 10.04
CA GLN A 181 7.58 3.62 11.27
C GLN A 181 8.95 2.99 10.95
N PRO A 182 10.04 3.74 11.13
CA PRO A 182 11.36 3.18 10.92
C PRO A 182 11.68 2.14 11.98
N PRO A 183 12.51 1.13 11.66
CA PRO A 183 13.02 0.18 12.65
C PRO A 183 13.86 0.89 13.72
N PRO A 184 14.00 0.32 14.92
CA PRO A 184 14.88 0.87 15.95
C PRO A 184 16.30 1.08 15.41
N GLY A 185 16.89 2.24 15.71
CA GLY A 185 18.22 2.60 15.23
C GLY A 185 18.28 3.10 13.79
N PHE A 186 17.14 3.28 13.12
CA PHE A 186 17.12 3.89 11.79
C PHE A 186 17.73 5.30 11.82
N ALA A 187 18.75 5.51 10.98
CA ALA A 187 19.32 6.81 10.72
C ALA A 187 18.91 7.25 9.29
N PRO A 188 18.29 8.42 9.12
CA PRO A 188 17.83 8.89 7.80
C PRO A 188 18.98 9.16 6.80
N GLU A 189 20.22 9.14 7.25
CA GLU A 189 21.42 9.44 6.47
C GLU A 189 22.21 8.20 6.03
N LEU A 190 21.56 7.02 5.99
CA LEU A 190 22.21 5.80 5.49
C LEU A 190 22.64 5.99 4.04
N ARG A 191 23.92 5.69 3.77
CA ARG A 191 24.56 5.75 2.45
C ARG A 191 25.24 4.42 2.16
N ASP A 192 25.61 4.21 0.91
CA ASP A 192 26.43 3.06 0.54
C ASP A 192 27.72 3.03 1.40
N GLY A 193 28.00 1.86 1.97
CA GLY A 193 29.13 1.68 2.91
C GLY A 193 28.84 2.07 4.36
N SER A 194 27.63 2.49 4.72
CA SER A 194 27.24 2.68 6.12
C SER A 194 27.34 1.36 6.89
N THR A 195 27.81 1.43 8.13
CA THR A 195 27.91 0.28 9.07
C THR A 195 27.20 0.65 10.37
N GLY A 196 26.82 -0.37 11.14
CA GLY A 196 26.22 -0.18 12.47
C GLY A 196 24.90 -0.91 12.66
N PRO A 197 24.26 -0.76 13.84
CA PRO A 197 23.12 -1.58 14.26
C PRO A 197 21.95 -1.59 13.28
N THR A 198 21.72 -0.49 12.56
CA THR A 198 20.66 -0.40 11.54
C THR A 198 20.96 -1.28 10.34
N ILE A 199 22.23 -1.32 9.90
CA ILE A 199 22.67 -2.18 8.79
C ILE A 199 22.60 -3.65 9.20
N ASP A 200 23.03 -3.97 10.44
CA ASP A 200 22.96 -5.33 10.97
C ASP A 200 21.50 -5.81 11.05
N THR A 201 20.58 -4.93 11.46
CA THR A 201 19.14 -5.21 11.47
C THR A 201 18.61 -5.45 10.05
N LEU A 202 18.97 -4.62 9.07
CA LEU A 202 18.58 -4.80 7.67
C LEU A 202 19.14 -6.10 7.10
N ALA A 203 20.41 -6.41 7.36
CA ALA A 203 21.03 -7.64 6.92
C ALA A 203 20.30 -8.88 7.49
N SER A 204 19.89 -8.84 8.75
CA SER A 204 19.16 -9.94 9.40
C SER A 204 17.71 -10.11 8.88
N LEU A 205 17.11 -9.06 8.32
CA LEU A 205 15.78 -9.13 7.73
C LEU A 205 15.79 -9.62 6.26
N LEU A 206 16.96 -9.64 5.63
CA LEU A 206 17.15 -10.05 4.23
C LEU A 206 17.66 -11.49 4.10
N THR A 207 18.02 -12.13 5.19
CA THR A 207 18.45 -13.55 5.28
C THR A 207 17.32 -14.44 5.74
#